data_14e4aa9a8292e1c0669a2dc081e1d8fe
#
_entry.id   14e4aa9a8292e1c0669a2dc081e1d8fe
#
_cell.length_a   1.000
_cell.length_b   1.000
_cell.length_c   1.000
_cell.angle_alpha   90.00
_cell.angle_beta   90.00
_cell.angle_gamma   90.00
#
_symmetry.space_group_name_H-M   'P 1'
#
loop_
_entity.id
_entity.type
_entity.pdbx_description
1 polymer ?
#
loop_
_entity_poly.entity_id
_entity_poly.type
_entity_poly.pdbx_seq_one_letter_code
_entity_poly.pdbx_strand_id
1 'polypeptide(L)'
;MKKIFFTAAILLTSFLQAQTNTMLNGDFWKKNPDISVVKGEIAKGNNPAEANRGNHDVVSMAINNGANFETIKFLIDQPGNSVTKNTHDGRQYIHWAANKGNVALVNYLIQKGSDLNRTDDKGATPLAFAAGLGQTNPEIYNAFFAAGIQPKQKYSNGETILLMAIGSDKDLKLTEYLTSKGLSLKDVDASGRTAFDYAAKNGNIELLKTLISKGVKPTNAALIFASKGTRFASTNLDTYKYLIEEVKLSPVSKGENGETVLHNIINKKDQKEIINYFIEKGVDVNTVDKDGNNVLMIASGSANLDAVKQIAAKTKDINTVNAKGETALFTAVQKGSPEVVSYLIEKGAKTNVKAKDGNLGVYLIHSYKKENANEFSEKLSIISKNGVNLSAPQADGSTLYHTGVTKNDLGLLKSLVALNIDVNAQNEDNMTALHRAALVAKDDVILKYLLSIGAKKELKTEFDETAYDLASENETLTENNISIDFLK
;
A
#
# COMPACT_ATOMS: atom_id res chain seq x y z
N MET A 1 -3.66 77.10 8.69
CA MET A 1 -3.64 76.17 7.56
C MET A 1 -2.68 75.05 7.93
N LYS A 2 -3.23 73.91 8.44
CA LYS A 2 -2.42 72.72 8.79
C LYS A 2 -2.58 71.71 7.61
N LYS A 3 -1.46 71.43 6.95
CA LYS A 3 -1.38 70.41 5.90
C LYS A 3 -1.31 69.03 6.58
N ILE A 4 -2.29 68.18 6.34
CA ILE A 4 -2.32 66.75 6.74
C ILE A 4 -1.68 65.99 5.61
N PHE A 5 -0.56 65.35 5.87
CA PHE A 5 0.06 64.38 4.99
C PHE A 5 -0.59 63.01 5.24
N PHE A 6 -1.30 62.49 4.23
CA PHE A 6 -1.76 61.10 4.20
C PHE A 6 -0.64 60.23 3.62
N THR A 7 -0.03 59.45 4.46
CA THR A 7 0.90 58.37 4.02
C THR A 7 0.08 57.11 3.75
N ALA A 8 -0.15 56.81 2.50
CA ALA A 8 -0.76 55.53 2.08
C ALA A 8 0.28 54.42 2.24
N ALA A 9 0.16 53.59 3.25
CA ALA A 9 0.89 52.34 3.37
C ALA A 9 0.28 51.32 2.43
N ILE A 10 0.95 51.05 1.29
CA ILE A 10 0.60 49.93 0.40
C ILE A 10 1.10 48.66 1.08
N LEU A 11 0.18 47.93 1.67
CA LEU A 11 0.38 46.54 2.12
C LEU A 11 0.44 45.66 0.85
N LEU A 12 1.65 45.38 0.40
CA LEU A 12 1.90 44.27 -0.52
C LEU A 12 1.67 42.96 0.24
N THR A 13 0.45 42.44 0.17
CA THR A 13 0.20 41.02 0.48
C THR A 13 0.76 40.19 -0.67
N SER A 14 2.03 39.77 -0.52
CA SER A 14 2.58 38.72 -1.34
C SER A 14 1.79 37.44 -1.05
N PHE A 15 0.90 37.07 -1.94
CA PHE A 15 0.41 35.69 -2.01
C PHE A 15 1.61 34.80 -2.30
N LEU A 16 2.21 34.21 -1.29
CA LEU A 16 3.07 33.04 -1.42
C LEU A 16 2.17 31.88 -1.90
N GLN A 17 1.92 31.82 -3.22
CA GLN A 17 1.60 30.54 -3.82
C GLN A 17 2.79 29.65 -3.47
N ALA A 18 2.54 28.57 -2.71
CA ALA A 18 3.54 27.55 -2.47
C ALA A 18 4.01 27.04 -3.84
N GLN A 19 5.14 27.54 -4.33
CA GLN A 19 5.72 27.14 -5.58
C GLN A 19 6.10 25.67 -5.43
N THR A 20 5.39 24.79 -6.12
CA THR A 20 5.72 23.37 -6.14
C THR A 20 7.11 23.21 -6.74
N ASN A 21 8.02 22.59 -6.00
CA ASN A 21 9.39 22.35 -6.44
C ASN A 21 9.42 21.60 -7.77
N THR A 22 9.85 22.27 -8.82
CA THR A 22 9.87 21.72 -10.19
C THR A 22 10.72 20.46 -10.31
N MET A 23 11.78 20.33 -9.47
CA MET A 23 12.67 19.18 -9.44
C MET A 23 12.03 17.92 -8.83
N LEU A 24 10.85 18.03 -8.19
CA LEU A 24 10.05 16.87 -7.76
C LEU A 24 9.16 16.33 -8.88
N ASN A 25 9.10 17.00 -10.04
CA ASN A 25 8.37 16.53 -11.20
C ASN A 25 9.26 15.64 -12.08
N GLY A 26 8.82 14.41 -12.39
CA GLY A 26 9.55 13.49 -13.26
C GLY A 26 9.80 14.04 -14.67
N ASP A 27 8.89 14.85 -15.21
CA ASP A 27 9.03 15.42 -16.55
C ASP A 27 10.17 16.46 -16.65
N PHE A 28 10.56 17.06 -15.55
CA PHE A 28 11.76 17.90 -15.48
C PHE A 28 13.02 17.08 -15.81
N TRP A 29 13.15 15.89 -15.21
CA TRP A 29 14.31 15.01 -15.37
C TRP A 29 14.36 14.29 -16.71
N LYS A 30 13.23 14.01 -17.34
CA LYS A 30 13.16 13.43 -18.71
C LYS A 30 13.81 14.32 -19.76
N LYS A 31 13.92 15.62 -19.50
CA LYS A 31 14.63 16.58 -20.38
C LYS A 31 16.14 16.51 -20.21
N ASN A 32 16.64 15.66 -19.33
CA ASN A 32 18.05 15.48 -18.98
C ASN A 32 18.79 16.80 -18.69
N PRO A 33 18.30 17.61 -17.71
CA PRO A 33 18.88 18.89 -17.37
C PRO A 33 20.32 18.73 -16.90
N ASP A 34 21.20 19.63 -17.31
CA ASP A 34 22.56 19.75 -16.82
C ASP A 34 22.62 20.46 -15.46
N ILE A 35 23.83 20.54 -14.87
CA ILE A 35 24.05 21.18 -13.58
C ILE A 35 23.67 22.67 -13.61
N SER A 36 23.81 23.36 -14.75
CA SER A 36 23.51 24.80 -14.87
C SER A 36 22.01 25.06 -14.72
N VAL A 37 21.20 24.23 -15.37
CA VAL A 37 19.73 24.25 -15.24
C VAL A 37 19.29 23.96 -13.82
N VAL A 38 19.89 22.94 -13.16
CA VAL A 38 19.55 22.58 -11.78
C VAL A 38 19.94 23.70 -10.80
N LYS A 39 21.12 24.32 -10.98
CA LYS A 39 21.53 25.51 -10.21
C LYS A 39 20.53 26.67 -10.40
N GLY A 40 20.03 26.86 -11.62
CA GLY A 40 19.00 27.86 -11.91
C GLY A 40 17.70 27.59 -11.13
N GLU A 41 17.27 26.33 -11.02
CA GLU A 41 16.10 25.98 -10.21
C GLU A 41 16.33 26.19 -8.72
N ILE A 42 17.52 25.85 -8.20
CA ILE A 42 17.88 26.11 -6.80
C ILE A 42 17.88 27.62 -6.52
N ALA A 43 18.43 28.45 -7.43
CA ALA A 43 18.42 29.90 -7.29
C ALA A 43 17.01 30.53 -7.30
N LYS A 44 16.00 29.84 -7.89
CA LYS A 44 14.59 30.21 -7.83
C LYS A 44 13.90 29.81 -6.51
N GLY A 45 14.63 29.18 -5.57
CA GLY A 45 14.11 28.76 -4.27
C GLY A 45 13.67 27.29 -4.21
N ASN A 46 13.84 26.50 -5.27
CA ASN A 46 13.55 25.07 -5.22
C ASN A 46 14.60 24.35 -4.35
N ASN A 47 14.17 23.73 -3.26
CA ASN A 47 15.07 23.04 -2.33
C ASN A 47 15.54 21.69 -2.92
N PRO A 48 16.86 21.46 -3.12
CA PRO A 48 17.39 20.22 -3.68
C PRO A 48 17.27 19.00 -2.75
N ALA A 49 16.92 19.21 -1.48
CA ALA A 49 16.74 18.14 -0.49
C ALA A 49 15.27 17.86 -0.18
N GLU A 50 14.33 18.58 -0.78
CA GLU A 50 12.89 18.41 -0.56
C GLU A 50 12.39 17.07 -1.08
N ALA A 51 11.41 16.50 -0.38
CA ALA A 51 10.71 15.27 -0.78
C ALA A 51 9.22 15.54 -1.04
N ASN A 52 8.64 14.78 -1.96
CA ASN A 52 7.20 14.80 -2.19
C ASN A 52 6.44 13.99 -1.11
N ARG A 53 5.10 13.97 -1.17
CA ARG A 53 4.25 13.22 -0.23
C ARG A 53 4.55 11.72 -0.15
N GLY A 54 5.12 11.14 -1.20
CA GLY A 54 5.55 9.74 -1.24
C GLY A 54 6.99 9.54 -0.73
N ASN A 55 7.61 10.56 -0.14
CA ASN A 55 8.99 10.56 0.31
C ASN A 55 10.03 10.27 -0.79
N HIS A 56 9.68 10.59 -2.07
CA HIS A 56 10.69 10.68 -3.11
C HIS A 56 11.29 12.09 -3.08
N ASP A 57 12.57 12.20 -2.77
CA ASP A 57 13.29 13.47 -2.81
C ASP A 57 13.83 13.78 -4.21
N VAL A 58 14.38 14.99 -4.38
CA VAL A 58 14.92 15.47 -5.67
C VAL A 58 15.99 14.52 -6.23
N VAL A 59 16.87 13.95 -5.38
CA VAL A 59 17.92 13.01 -5.83
C VAL A 59 17.30 11.71 -6.32
N SER A 60 16.38 11.12 -5.56
CA SER A 60 15.71 9.87 -5.96
C SER A 60 14.86 10.09 -7.22
N MET A 61 14.23 11.26 -7.37
CA MET A 61 13.52 11.62 -8.61
C MET A 61 14.47 11.72 -9.81
N ALA A 62 15.65 12.35 -9.65
CA ALA A 62 16.67 12.41 -10.68
C ALA A 62 17.16 11.01 -11.11
N ILE A 63 17.50 10.14 -10.13
CA ILE A 63 17.93 8.75 -10.39
C ILE A 63 16.85 7.98 -11.12
N ASN A 64 15.62 8.02 -10.62
CA ASN A 64 14.51 7.23 -11.17
C ASN A 64 14.09 7.65 -12.57
N ASN A 65 14.35 8.90 -12.96
CA ASN A 65 14.03 9.43 -14.29
C ASN A 65 15.26 9.53 -15.23
N GLY A 66 16.42 8.97 -14.84
CA GLY A 66 17.57 8.80 -15.72
C GLY A 66 18.37 10.06 -15.98
N ALA A 67 18.43 11.00 -15.01
CA ALA A 67 19.30 12.16 -15.10
C ALA A 67 20.78 11.72 -15.24
N ASN A 68 21.61 12.57 -15.86
CA ASN A 68 23.01 12.23 -16.06
C ASN A 68 23.78 12.14 -14.72
N PHE A 69 24.86 11.36 -14.74
CA PHE A 69 25.65 11.06 -13.55
C PHE A 69 26.17 12.30 -12.82
N GLU A 70 26.72 13.27 -13.56
CA GLU A 70 27.31 14.50 -12.95
C GLU A 70 26.22 15.36 -12.27
N THR A 71 25.03 15.44 -12.86
CA THR A 71 23.90 16.15 -12.23
C THR A 71 23.43 15.46 -10.96
N ILE A 72 23.33 14.12 -10.94
CA ILE A 72 22.98 13.37 -9.73
C ILE A 72 24.03 13.55 -8.65
N LYS A 73 25.30 13.44 -9.01
CA LYS A 73 26.43 13.66 -8.09
C LYS A 73 26.40 15.06 -7.47
N PHE A 74 26.18 16.10 -8.30
CA PHE A 74 26.02 17.48 -7.83
C PHE A 74 24.89 17.59 -6.80
N LEU A 75 23.74 16.94 -7.05
CA LEU A 75 22.60 16.94 -6.13
C LEU A 75 22.89 16.23 -4.81
N ILE A 76 23.61 15.10 -4.83
CA ILE A 76 24.00 14.36 -3.62
C ILE A 76 24.88 15.21 -2.71
N ASP A 77 25.74 16.05 -3.30
CA ASP A 77 26.65 16.94 -2.56
C ASP A 77 25.95 18.22 -2.04
N GLN A 78 24.63 18.44 -2.30
CA GLN A 78 23.89 19.58 -1.77
C GLN A 78 23.54 19.39 -0.29
N PRO A 79 23.47 20.47 0.51
CA PRO A 79 23.03 20.41 1.90
C PRO A 79 21.67 19.73 2.05
N GLY A 80 21.54 18.86 3.08
CA GLY A 80 20.31 18.10 3.34
C GLY A 80 20.19 16.79 2.54
N ASN A 81 21.17 16.49 1.65
CA ASN A 81 21.31 15.21 0.98
C ASN A 81 22.48 14.42 1.57
N SER A 82 22.32 13.12 1.68
CA SER A 82 23.32 12.18 2.19
C SER A 82 23.11 10.81 1.55
N VAL A 83 24.19 10.07 1.34
CA VAL A 83 24.10 8.69 0.83
C VAL A 83 23.33 7.73 1.78
N THR A 84 23.18 8.14 3.05
CA THR A 84 22.42 7.42 4.08
C THR A 84 20.99 7.93 4.24
N LYS A 85 20.57 8.93 3.46
CA LYS A 85 19.22 9.50 3.52
C LYS A 85 18.18 8.48 3.11
N ASN A 86 17.17 8.27 3.96
CA ASN A 86 16.03 7.42 3.64
C ASN A 86 15.03 8.19 2.77
N THR A 87 14.61 7.54 1.69
CA THR A 87 13.58 8.00 0.77
C THR A 87 12.37 7.08 0.81
N HIS A 88 11.55 7.05 -0.25
CA HIS A 88 10.37 6.21 -0.35
C HIS A 88 10.62 4.74 0.05
N ASP A 89 9.76 4.18 0.91
CA ASP A 89 9.87 2.83 1.48
C ASP A 89 11.23 2.58 2.21
N GLY A 90 11.82 3.59 2.86
CA GLY A 90 13.08 3.45 3.59
C GLY A 90 14.32 3.23 2.71
N ARG A 91 14.20 3.37 1.39
CA ARG A 91 15.30 3.16 0.43
C ARG A 91 16.27 4.31 0.43
N GLN A 92 17.58 3.98 0.36
CA GLN A 92 18.64 4.94 0.12
C GLN A 92 18.96 5.04 -1.38
N TYR A 93 19.74 6.03 -1.80
CA TYR A 93 20.07 6.29 -3.22
C TYR A 93 20.68 5.08 -3.93
N ILE A 94 21.45 4.26 -3.21
CA ILE A 94 22.07 3.06 -3.79
C ILE A 94 21.05 1.99 -4.22
N HIS A 95 19.89 1.89 -3.55
CA HIS A 95 18.82 1.00 -4.02
C HIS A 95 18.30 1.43 -5.39
N TRP A 96 18.07 2.73 -5.56
CA TRP A 96 17.58 3.29 -6.82
C TRP A 96 18.62 3.19 -7.93
N ALA A 97 19.89 3.53 -7.64
CA ALA A 97 21.01 3.46 -8.58
C ALA A 97 21.22 2.03 -9.10
N ALA A 98 21.22 1.04 -8.19
CA ALA A 98 21.36 -0.38 -8.54
C ALA A 98 20.18 -0.85 -9.41
N ASN A 99 18.96 -0.55 -9.03
CA ASN A 99 17.76 -0.91 -9.81
C ASN A 99 17.76 -0.28 -11.21
N LYS A 100 18.26 0.95 -11.35
CA LYS A 100 18.36 1.62 -12.66
C LYS A 100 19.55 1.17 -13.52
N GLY A 101 20.42 0.32 -12.99
CA GLY A 101 21.59 -0.16 -13.71
C GLY A 101 22.67 0.90 -13.94
N ASN A 102 22.67 1.96 -13.13
CA ASN A 102 23.66 3.03 -13.23
C ASN A 102 24.96 2.65 -12.50
N VAL A 103 25.84 1.93 -13.18
CA VAL A 103 27.10 1.39 -12.63
C VAL A 103 27.99 2.51 -12.08
N ALA A 104 28.12 3.63 -12.79
CA ALA A 104 28.94 4.75 -12.36
C ALA A 104 28.43 5.33 -11.04
N LEU A 105 27.10 5.50 -10.90
CA LEU A 105 26.49 6.01 -9.68
C LEU A 105 26.59 4.98 -8.54
N VAL A 106 26.41 3.70 -8.80
CA VAL A 106 26.59 2.63 -7.79
C VAL A 106 28.01 2.69 -7.22
N ASN A 107 29.04 2.71 -8.08
CA ASN A 107 30.43 2.81 -7.64
C ASN A 107 30.72 4.09 -6.83
N TYR A 108 30.19 5.22 -7.27
CA TYR A 108 30.31 6.49 -6.53
C TYR A 108 29.67 6.41 -5.14
N LEU A 109 28.45 5.85 -5.03
CA LEU A 109 27.75 5.70 -3.77
C LEU A 109 28.46 4.73 -2.81
N ILE A 110 29.04 3.64 -3.34
CA ILE A 110 29.89 2.72 -2.59
C ILE A 110 31.11 3.46 -2.02
N GLN A 111 31.81 4.22 -2.85
CA GLN A 111 32.97 5.02 -2.43
C GLN A 111 32.63 6.08 -1.38
N LYS A 112 31.40 6.61 -1.42
CA LYS A 112 30.87 7.56 -0.43
C LYS A 112 30.39 6.89 0.86
N GLY A 113 30.48 5.57 0.99
CA GLY A 113 30.16 4.83 2.21
C GLY A 113 28.70 4.45 2.36
N SER A 114 27.97 4.25 1.26
CA SER A 114 26.63 3.67 1.33
C SER A 114 26.66 2.28 1.99
N ASP A 115 25.71 2.02 2.90
CA ASP A 115 25.55 0.70 3.51
C ASP A 115 24.91 -0.28 2.52
N LEU A 116 25.68 -1.28 2.08
CA LEU A 116 25.26 -2.30 1.08
C LEU A 116 24.31 -3.34 1.67
N ASN A 117 24.26 -3.47 3.00
CA ASN A 117 23.38 -4.39 3.72
C ASN A 117 22.13 -3.70 4.30
N ARG A 118 22.02 -2.38 4.16
CA ARG A 118 20.82 -1.64 4.60
C ARG A 118 19.58 -2.17 3.90
N THR A 119 18.61 -2.64 4.67
CA THR A 119 17.31 -3.06 4.12
C THR A 119 16.35 -1.88 3.99
N ASP A 120 15.51 -1.92 2.97
CA ASP A 120 14.34 -1.06 2.87
C ASP A 120 13.23 -1.54 3.83
N ASP A 121 12.09 -0.83 3.88
CA ASP A 121 10.95 -1.17 4.76
C ASP A 121 10.30 -2.52 4.41
N LYS A 122 10.69 -3.14 3.29
CA LYS A 122 10.24 -4.47 2.84
C LYS A 122 11.30 -5.55 3.04
N GLY A 123 12.40 -5.20 3.71
CA GLY A 123 13.49 -6.13 4.02
C GLY A 123 14.47 -6.40 2.88
N ALA A 124 14.41 -5.65 1.76
CA ALA A 124 15.29 -5.85 0.62
C ALA A 124 16.56 -4.98 0.72
N THR A 125 17.74 -5.60 0.61
CA THR A 125 19.01 -4.87 0.43
C THR A 125 19.09 -4.25 -0.97
N PRO A 126 20.00 -3.27 -1.23
CA PRO A 126 20.10 -2.62 -2.55
C PRO A 126 20.24 -3.61 -3.72
N LEU A 127 21.08 -4.64 -3.56
CA LEU A 127 21.30 -5.64 -4.61
C LEU A 127 20.08 -6.56 -4.78
N ALA A 128 19.46 -7.01 -3.67
CA ALA A 128 18.24 -7.82 -3.71
C ALA A 128 17.05 -7.06 -4.32
N PHE A 129 16.91 -5.78 -3.99
CA PHE A 129 15.90 -4.89 -4.58
C PHE A 129 16.07 -4.78 -6.11
N ALA A 130 17.31 -4.55 -6.58
CA ALA A 130 17.61 -4.48 -8.00
C ALA A 130 17.31 -5.80 -8.73
N ALA A 131 17.79 -6.92 -8.20
CA ALA A 131 17.56 -8.26 -8.77
C ALA A 131 16.06 -8.62 -8.82
N GLY A 132 15.33 -8.38 -7.74
CA GLY A 132 13.89 -8.67 -7.63
C GLY A 132 13.03 -7.83 -8.57
N LEU A 133 13.51 -6.66 -9.01
CA LEU A 133 12.88 -5.80 -10.01
C LEU A 133 13.42 -5.99 -11.43
N GLY A 134 14.28 -6.98 -11.64
CA GLY A 134 14.70 -7.42 -12.98
C GLY A 134 15.94 -6.74 -13.52
N GLN A 135 16.81 -6.21 -12.66
CA GLN A 135 18.12 -5.75 -13.09
C GLN A 135 18.96 -6.95 -13.54
N THR A 136 19.42 -6.95 -14.79
CA THR A 136 20.19 -8.04 -15.40
C THR A 136 21.58 -7.63 -15.87
N ASN A 137 22.02 -6.38 -15.66
CA ASN A 137 23.38 -5.96 -16.00
C ASN A 137 24.41 -6.56 -15.02
N PRO A 138 25.31 -7.47 -15.46
CA PRO A 138 26.30 -8.12 -14.59
C PRO A 138 27.23 -7.14 -13.87
N GLU A 139 27.49 -5.96 -14.45
CA GLU A 139 28.39 -4.96 -13.86
C GLU A 139 27.84 -4.38 -12.55
N ILE A 140 26.51 -4.32 -12.40
CA ILE A 140 25.89 -3.93 -11.12
C ILE A 140 26.26 -4.96 -10.05
N TYR A 141 26.07 -6.24 -10.32
CA TYR A 141 26.42 -7.32 -9.39
C TYR A 141 27.91 -7.33 -9.07
N ASN A 142 28.75 -7.14 -10.10
CA ASN A 142 30.20 -7.06 -9.95
C ASN A 142 30.60 -5.92 -9.00
N ALA A 143 29.98 -4.74 -9.09
CA ALA A 143 30.27 -3.61 -8.21
C ALA A 143 30.00 -3.94 -6.72
N PHE A 144 28.90 -4.61 -6.42
CA PHE A 144 28.57 -5.05 -5.07
C PHE A 144 29.51 -6.18 -4.58
N PHE A 145 29.84 -7.15 -5.42
CA PHE A 145 30.75 -8.22 -5.06
C PHE A 145 32.17 -7.70 -4.81
N ALA A 146 32.66 -6.78 -5.63
CA ALA A 146 33.94 -6.12 -5.44
C ALA A 146 33.98 -5.29 -4.13
N ALA A 147 32.86 -4.80 -3.69
CA ALA A 147 32.71 -4.07 -2.43
C ALA A 147 32.45 -4.97 -1.20
N GLY A 148 32.53 -6.32 -1.36
CA GLY A 148 32.51 -7.27 -0.24
C GLY A 148 31.22 -8.06 -0.07
N ILE A 149 30.16 -7.79 -0.84
CA ILE A 149 28.96 -8.63 -0.81
C ILE A 149 29.31 -10.02 -1.34
N GLN A 150 28.98 -11.05 -0.57
CA GLN A 150 29.29 -12.42 -0.95
C GLN A 150 28.31 -12.92 -2.02
N PRO A 151 28.76 -13.42 -3.18
CA PRO A 151 27.87 -13.91 -4.25
C PRO A 151 26.85 -14.95 -3.77
N LYS A 152 27.27 -15.85 -2.88
CA LYS A 152 26.42 -16.93 -2.32
C LYS A 152 25.59 -16.50 -1.11
N GLN A 153 25.54 -15.21 -0.78
CA GLN A 153 24.69 -14.70 0.31
C GLN A 153 23.24 -15.17 0.09
N LYS A 154 22.62 -15.61 1.18
CA LYS A 154 21.20 -15.95 1.21
C LYS A 154 20.40 -14.76 1.72
N TYR A 155 19.21 -14.55 1.15
CA TYR A 155 18.27 -13.49 1.48
C TYR A 155 17.07 -14.06 2.25
N SER A 156 16.03 -13.27 2.46
CA SER A 156 14.96 -13.48 3.47
C SER A 156 14.41 -14.92 3.57
N ASN A 157 14.16 -15.58 2.46
CA ASN A 157 13.63 -16.96 2.43
C ASN A 157 14.66 -17.95 1.89
N GLY A 158 15.94 -17.69 2.15
CA GLY A 158 17.02 -18.51 1.63
C GLY A 158 17.26 -18.37 0.13
N GLU A 159 16.65 -17.33 -0.49
CA GLU A 159 16.86 -17.07 -1.91
C GLU A 159 18.31 -16.69 -2.20
N THR A 160 18.79 -17.07 -3.38
CA THR A 160 20.02 -16.51 -3.95
C THR A 160 19.68 -15.35 -4.87
N ILE A 161 20.68 -14.50 -5.13
CA ILE A 161 20.51 -13.39 -6.08
C ILE A 161 20.21 -13.90 -7.50
N LEU A 162 20.68 -15.12 -7.88
CA LEU A 162 20.33 -15.77 -9.13
C LEU A 162 18.83 -16.09 -9.21
N LEU A 163 18.26 -16.70 -8.15
CA LEU A 163 16.83 -17.00 -8.11
C LEU A 163 15.97 -15.73 -8.24
N MET A 164 16.39 -14.64 -7.62
CA MET A 164 15.65 -13.38 -7.69
C MET A 164 15.65 -12.77 -9.09
N ALA A 165 16.77 -12.86 -9.82
CA ALA A 165 16.95 -12.19 -11.11
C ALA A 165 16.52 -13.04 -12.32
N ILE A 166 16.47 -14.37 -12.19
CA ILE A 166 16.35 -15.32 -13.31
C ILE A 166 15.16 -15.02 -14.24
N GLY A 167 14.02 -14.61 -13.71
CA GLY A 167 12.83 -14.35 -14.52
C GLY A 167 13.01 -13.23 -15.55
N SER A 168 13.95 -12.34 -15.35
CA SER A 168 14.24 -11.19 -16.23
C SER A 168 15.45 -11.43 -17.14
N ASP A 169 16.27 -12.44 -16.84
CA ASP A 169 17.51 -12.78 -17.56
C ASP A 169 17.23 -13.68 -18.78
N LYS A 170 16.61 -13.09 -19.79
CA LYS A 170 16.09 -13.83 -20.97
C LYS A 170 17.15 -14.52 -21.80
N ASP A 171 18.34 -13.94 -21.90
CA ASP A 171 19.50 -14.47 -22.66
C ASP A 171 20.50 -15.21 -21.76
N LEU A 172 20.20 -15.33 -20.47
CA LEU A 172 21.01 -16.01 -19.45
C LEU A 172 22.43 -15.43 -19.24
N LYS A 173 22.72 -14.22 -19.72
CA LYS A 173 24.05 -13.61 -19.54
C LYS A 173 24.37 -13.32 -18.08
N LEU A 174 23.40 -12.80 -17.33
CA LEU A 174 23.58 -12.63 -15.89
C LEU A 174 23.73 -13.98 -15.20
N THR A 175 22.95 -14.98 -15.58
CA THR A 175 23.03 -16.35 -15.05
C THR A 175 24.43 -16.95 -15.28
N GLU A 176 25.00 -16.79 -16.48
CA GLU A 176 26.36 -17.25 -16.79
C GLU A 176 27.39 -16.54 -15.90
N TYR A 177 27.27 -15.22 -15.74
CA TYR A 177 28.12 -14.46 -14.83
C TYR A 177 27.99 -14.94 -13.38
N LEU A 178 26.76 -15.08 -12.87
CA LEU A 178 26.53 -15.51 -11.48
C LEU A 178 27.00 -16.96 -11.22
N THR A 179 26.86 -17.85 -12.20
CA THR A 179 27.39 -19.22 -12.09
C THR A 179 28.90 -19.24 -12.08
N SER A 180 29.60 -18.35 -12.82
CA SER A 180 31.05 -18.18 -12.71
C SER A 180 31.51 -17.72 -11.32
N LYS A 181 30.61 -17.09 -10.54
CA LYS A 181 30.82 -16.70 -9.13
C LYS A 181 30.42 -17.80 -8.14
N GLY A 182 30.06 -18.99 -8.63
CA GLY A 182 29.79 -20.18 -7.83
C GLY A 182 28.34 -20.38 -7.39
N LEU A 183 27.38 -19.61 -7.95
CA LEU A 183 25.94 -19.90 -7.83
C LEU A 183 25.53 -21.02 -8.81
N SER A 184 24.37 -21.61 -8.62
CA SER A 184 23.89 -22.69 -9.47
C SER A 184 22.41 -22.51 -9.84
N LEU A 185 22.06 -22.85 -11.10
CA LEU A 185 20.65 -23.00 -11.50
C LEU A 185 19.91 -24.10 -10.72
N LYS A 186 20.63 -24.98 -10.05
CA LYS A 186 20.06 -26.04 -9.19
C LYS A 186 19.88 -25.60 -7.74
N ASP A 187 20.30 -24.37 -7.39
CA ASP A 187 20.03 -23.82 -6.07
C ASP A 187 18.52 -23.71 -5.87
N VAL A 188 18.12 -23.95 -4.62
CA VAL A 188 16.74 -23.78 -4.18
C VAL A 188 16.71 -22.83 -2.97
N ASP A 189 15.56 -22.20 -2.73
CA ASP A 189 15.34 -21.45 -1.51
C ASP A 189 14.97 -22.38 -0.33
N ALA A 190 14.64 -21.79 0.82
CA ALA A 190 14.31 -22.54 2.04
C ALA A 190 13.01 -23.38 1.90
N SER A 191 12.13 -23.04 0.97
CA SER A 191 10.88 -23.77 0.67
C SER A 191 11.05 -24.77 -0.48
N GLY A 192 12.27 -24.98 -1.00
CA GLY A 192 12.56 -25.88 -2.11
C GLY A 192 12.16 -25.34 -3.49
N ARG A 193 11.87 -24.05 -3.62
CA ARG A 193 11.50 -23.43 -4.90
C ARG A 193 12.73 -23.21 -5.76
N THR A 194 12.58 -23.48 -7.05
CA THR A 194 13.67 -23.55 -8.03
C THR A 194 13.73 -22.29 -8.91
N ALA A 195 14.81 -22.17 -9.69
CA ALA A 195 14.92 -21.12 -10.70
C ALA A 195 13.76 -21.11 -11.71
N PHE A 196 13.18 -22.29 -12.03
CA PHE A 196 12.00 -22.40 -12.87
C PHE A 196 10.79 -21.70 -12.24
N ASP A 197 10.55 -21.91 -10.93
CA ASP A 197 9.43 -21.35 -10.22
C ASP A 197 9.52 -19.81 -10.18
N TYR A 198 10.70 -19.28 -9.89
CA TYR A 198 10.94 -17.83 -9.91
C TYR A 198 10.79 -17.22 -11.31
N ALA A 199 11.25 -17.93 -12.37
CA ALA A 199 11.11 -17.47 -13.74
C ALA A 199 9.64 -17.45 -14.22
N ALA A 200 8.80 -18.34 -13.71
CA ALA A 200 7.39 -18.42 -14.07
C ALA A 200 6.63 -17.11 -13.79
N LYS A 201 7.08 -16.31 -12.82
CA LYS A 201 6.52 -14.99 -12.48
C LYS A 201 6.46 -14.04 -13.68
N ASN A 202 7.39 -14.16 -14.61
CA ASN A 202 7.48 -13.29 -15.79
C ASN A 202 6.71 -13.85 -17.01
N GLY A 203 6.25 -15.10 -16.96
CA GLY A 203 5.45 -15.72 -18.00
C GLY A 203 6.19 -15.98 -19.33
N ASN A 204 7.53 -15.99 -19.33
CA ASN A 204 8.31 -16.24 -20.55
C ASN A 204 8.49 -17.74 -20.78
N ILE A 205 7.64 -18.33 -21.63
CA ILE A 205 7.63 -19.77 -21.92
C ILE A 205 8.97 -20.27 -22.49
N GLU A 206 9.64 -19.49 -23.36
CA GLU A 206 10.93 -19.89 -23.94
C GLU A 206 12.04 -19.97 -22.88
N LEU A 207 12.06 -19.03 -21.93
CA LEU A 207 12.97 -19.11 -20.78
C LEU A 207 12.66 -20.36 -19.93
N LEU A 208 11.39 -20.64 -19.67
CA LEU A 208 10.98 -21.83 -18.90
C LEU A 208 11.41 -23.13 -19.58
N LYS A 209 11.23 -23.25 -20.91
CA LYS A 209 11.72 -24.39 -21.69
C LYS A 209 13.24 -24.51 -21.60
N THR A 210 13.95 -23.39 -21.71
CA THR A 210 15.41 -23.36 -21.59
C THR A 210 15.89 -23.83 -20.22
N LEU A 211 15.22 -23.41 -19.14
CA LEU A 211 15.57 -23.86 -17.79
C LEU A 211 15.35 -25.38 -17.61
N ILE A 212 14.27 -25.94 -18.15
CA ILE A 212 14.04 -27.40 -18.17
C ILE A 212 15.18 -28.11 -18.94
N SER A 213 15.55 -27.63 -20.12
CA SER A 213 16.64 -28.23 -20.91
C SER A 213 18.00 -28.18 -20.20
N LYS A 214 18.20 -27.21 -19.31
CA LYS A 214 19.36 -27.09 -18.41
C LYS A 214 19.24 -27.93 -17.13
N GLY A 215 18.17 -28.72 -17.00
CA GLY A 215 17.97 -29.66 -15.89
C GLY A 215 17.38 -29.00 -14.62
N VAL A 216 16.80 -27.79 -14.71
CA VAL A 216 16.07 -27.19 -13.62
C VAL A 216 14.71 -27.86 -13.49
N LYS A 217 14.40 -28.35 -12.30
CA LYS A 217 13.12 -29.06 -12.04
C LYS A 217 12.00 -28.07 -11.74
N PRO A 218 10.87 -28.13 -12.48
CA PRO A 218 9.66 -27.39 -12.12
C PRO A 218 9.06 -27.92 -10.82
N THR A 219 8.48 -27.00 -10.03
CA THR A 219 7.59 -27.37 -8.92
C THR A 219 6.22 -26.69 -9.07
N ASN A 220 5.25 -27.14 -8.29
CA ASN A 220 3.91 -26.51 -8.31
C ASN A 220 3.94 -25.04 -7.85
N ALA A 221 5.00 -24.59 -7.19
CA ALA A 221 5.16 -23.19 -6.80
C ALA A 221 5.20 -22.25 -8.01
N ALA A 222 5.61 -22.75 -9.20
CA ALA A 222 5.60 -21.99 -10.44
C ALA A 222 4.24 -21.39 -10.77
N LEU A 223 3.12 -22.11 -10.51
CA LEU A 223 1.76 -21.60 -10.73
C LEU A 223 1.43 -20.43 -9.80
N ILE A 224 1.87 -20.51 -8.55
CA ILE A 224 1.66 -19.44 -7.56
C ILE A 224 2.52 -18.22 -7.93
N PHE A 225 3.78 -18.41 -8.35
CA PHE A 225 4.63 -17.31 -8.81
C PHE A 225 4.07 -16.67 -10.08
N ALA A 226 3.63 -17.45 -11.06
CA ALA A 226 2.95 -16.95 -12.26
C ALA A 226 1.71 -16.13 -11.90
N SER A 227 0.90 -16.60 -10.92
CA SER A 227 -0.31 -15.89 -10.49
C SER A 227 -0.02 -14.57 -9.77
N LYS A 228 1.08 -14.46 -9.05
CA LYS A 228 1.54 -13.18 -8.48
C LYS A 228 1.96 -12.22 -9.58
N GLY A 229 2.61 -12.71 -10.63
CA GLY A 229 3.09 -11.88 -11.74
C GLY A 229 4.19 -10.92 -11.31
N THR A 230 4.47 -9.92 -12.16
CA THR A 230 5.40 -8.83 -11.85
C THR A 230 4.65 -7.55 -11.46
N ARG A 231 5.37 -6.52 -11.00
CA ARG A 231 4.80 -5.19 -10.75
C ARG A 231 4.13 -4.59 -12.00
N PHE A 232 4.58 -4.97 -13.19
CA PHE A 232 4.22 -4.31 -14.44
C PHE A 232 3.33 -5.16 -15.36
N ALA A 233 3.21 -6.48 -15.09
CA ALA A 233 2.47 -7.38 -15.95
C ALA A 233 1.87 -8.56 -15.18
N SER A 234 0.66 -8.95 -15.58
CA SER A 234 0.05 -10.23 -15.22
C SER A 234 0.45 -11.29 -16.23
N THR A 235 0.53 -12.52 -15.79
CA THR A 235 0.77 -13.68 -16.64
C THR A 235 -0.45 -13.96 -17.52
N ASN A 236 -0.23 -14.36 -18.77
CA ASN A 236 -1.29 -14.67 -19.73
C ASN A 236 -1.76 -16.14 -19.64
N LEU A 237 -2.87 -16.47 -20.31
CA LEU A 237 -3.47 -17.79 -20.32
C LEU A 237 -2.55 -18.87 -20.92
N ASP A 238 -1.77 -18.53 -21.97
CA ASP A 238 -0.89 -19.50 -22.65
C ASP A 238 0.21 -20.01 -21.71
N THR A 239 0.74 -19.12 -20.84
CA THR A 239 1.69 -19.55 -19.82
C THR A 239 1.07 -20.54 -18.84
N TYR A 240 -0.17 -20.31 -18.39
CA TYR A 240 -0.85 -21.25 -17.48
C TYR A 240 -1.15 -22.58 -18.17
N LYS A 241 -1.58 -22.56 -19.45
CA LYS A 241 -1.75 -23.78 -20.24
C LYS A 241 -0.44 -24.54 -20.37
N TYR A 242 0.66 -23.86 -20.71
CA TYR A 242 1.99 -24.48 -20.77
C TYR A 242 2.35 -25.16 -19.43
N LEU A 243 2.21 -24.47 -18.31
CA LEU A 243 2.55 -24.99 -16.98
C LEU A 243 1.67 -26.20 -16.59
N ILE A 244 0.39 -26.20 -16.91
CA ILE A 244 -0.56 -27.26 -16.52
C ILE A 244 -0.57 -28.40 -17.54
N GLU A 245 -0.59 -28.09 -18.83
CA GLU A 245 -0.87 -29.08 -19.87
C GLU A 245 0.42 -29.70 -20.44
N GLU A 246 1.53 -28.96 -20.49
CA GLU A 246 2.82 -29.47 -20.97
C GLU A 246 3.75 -29.86 -19.82
N VAL A 247 3.96 -28.98 -18.84
CA VAL A 247 4.83 -29.26 -17.67
C VAL A 247 4.14 -30.17 -16.64
N LYS A 248 2.79 -30.33 -16.70
CA LYS A 248 1.97 -31.20 -15.84
C LYS A 248 1.94 -30.77 -14.38
N LEU A 249 1.99 -29.47 -14.10
CA LEU A 249 1.82 -28.95 -12.75
C LEU A 249 0.35 -29.04 -12.31
N SER A 250 0.15 -29.24 -11.01
CA SER A 250 -1.20 -29.35 -10.44
C SER A 250 -1.90 -28.00 -10.31
N PRO A 251 -3.02 -27.74 -10.99
CA PRO A 251 -3.73 -26.46 -10.94
C PRO A 251 -4.28 -26.12 -9.55
N VAL A 252 -4.55 -27.13 -8.72
CA VAL A 252 -5.13 -26.99 -7.37
C VAL A 252 -4.07 -26.72 -6.28
N SER A 253 -2.82 -26.52 -6.68
CA SER A 253 -1.72 -26.24 -5.74
C SER A 253 -1.94 -24.97 -4.95
N LYS A 254 -1.41 -24.96 -3.71
CA LYS A 254 -1.47 -23.84 -2.80
C LYS A 254 -0.09 -23.23 -2.58
N GLY A 255 -0.05 -21.93 -2.36
CA GLY A 255 1.14 -21.22 -1.90
C GLY A 255 1.39 -21.41 -0.40
N GLU A 256 2.45 -20.78 0.09
CA GLU A 256 2.87 -20.86 1.49
C GLU A 256 1.82 -20.32 2.46
N ASN A 257 1.01 -19.35 2.03
CA ASN A 257 -0.09 -18.81 2.82
C ASN A 257 -1.43 -19.52 2.55
N GLY A 258 -1.41 -20.71 1.95
CA GLY A 258 -2.61 -21.47 1.62
C GLY A 258 -3.38 -20.91 0.41
N GLU A 259 -2.90 -19.81 -0.18
CA GLU A 259 -3.52 -19.17 -1.34
C GLU A 259 -3.47 -20.07 -2.58
N THR A 260 -4.54 -20.08 -3.37
CA THR A 260 -4.58 -20.68 -4.72
C THR A 260 -4.28 -19.62 -5.78
N VAL A 261 -4.11 -20.05 -7.02
CA VAL A 261 -3.99 -19.12 -8.16
C VAL A 261 -5.14 -18.12 -8.18
N LEU A 262 -6.38 -18.55 -7.90
CA LEU A 262 -7.56 -17.66 -7.92
C LEU A 262 -7.48 -16.53 -6.89
N HIS A 263 -6.94 -16.78 -5.70
CA HIS A 263 -6.73 -15.72 -4.69
C HIS A 263 -5.86 -14.57 -5.23
N ASN A 264 -4.83 -14.91 -6.04
CA ASN A 264 -3.88 -13.94 -6.55
C ASN A 264 -4.37 -13.17 -7.79
N ILE A 265 -5.26 -13.76 -8.60
CA ILE A 265 -5.64 -13.17 -9.89
C ILE A 265 -7.01 -12.49 -9.89
N ILE A 266 -7.88 -12.81 -8.93
CA ILE A 266 -9.31 -12.43 -8.98
C ILE A 266 -9.54 -10.91 -9.11
N ASN A 267 -8.68 -10.09 -8.54
CA ASN A 267 -8.77 -8.62 -8.60
C ASN A 267 -7.87 -8.01 -9.68
N LYS A 268 -7.19 -8.81 -10.49
CA LYS A 268 -6.40 -8.31 -11.62
C LYS A 268 -7.29 -8.05 -12.82
N LYS A 269 -6.91 -7.06 -13.62
CA LYS A 269 -7.65 -6.73 -14.86
C LYS A 269 -7.55 -7.87 -15.88
N ASP A 270 -8.58 -8.01 -16.69
CA ASP A 270 -8.63 -8.90 -17.86
C ASP A 270 -8.34 -10.38 -17.57
N GLN A 271 -8.71 -10.88 -16.37
CA GLN A 271 -8.43 -12.26 -15.96
C GLN A 271 -9.62 -13.23 -16.10
N LYS A 272 -10.74 -12.79 -16.66
CA LYS A 272 -11.98 -13.61 -16.72
C LYS A 272 -11.78 -15.00 -17.33
N GLU A 273 -11.06 -15.10 -18.44
CA GLU A 273 -10.77 -16.38 -19.10
C GLU A 273 -9.87 -17.27 -18.25
N ILE A 274 -8.86 -16.68 -17.62
CA ILE A 274 -7.94 -17.41 -16.75
C ILE A 274 -8.67 -17.93 -15.50
N ILE A 275 -9.55 -17.12 -14.92
CA ILE A 275 -10.38 -17.53 -13.77
C ILE A 275 -11.26 -18.72 -14.18
N ASN A 276 -11.95 -18.67 -15.34
CA ASN A 276 -12.74 -19.79 -15.86
C ASN A 276 -11.88 -21.04 -16.04
N TYR A 277 -10.73 -20.90 -16.69
CA TYR A 277 -9.80 -22.00 -16.91
C TYR A 277 -9.42 -22.71 -15.61
N PHE A 278 -9.06 -21.97 -14.56
CA PHE A 278 -8.71 -22.59 -13.27
C PHE A 278 -9.90 -23.24 -12.57
N ILE A 279 -11.10 -22.66 -12.66
CA ILE A 279 -12.32 -23.27 -12.13
C ILE A 279 -12.60 -24.59 -12.88
N GLU A 280 -12.49 -24.61 -14.20
CA GLU A 280 -12.65 -25.82 -15.03
C GLU A 280 -11.58 -26.88 -14.73
N LYS A 281 -10.36 -26.48 -14.38
CA LYS A 281 -9.29 -27.39 -13.93
C LYS A 281 -9.43 -27.82 -12.46
N GLY A 282 -10.55 -27.49 -11.80
CA GLY A 282 -10.92 -28.01 -10.48
C GLY A 282 -10.42 -27.18 -9.29
N VAL A 283 -10.01 -25.92 -9.48
CA VAL A 283 -9.66 -25.05 -8.34
C VAL A 283 -10.95 -24.65 -7.62
N ASP A 284 -11.08 -25.06 -6.35
CA ASP A 284 -12.26 -24.76 -5.52
C ASP A 284 -12.18 -23.31 -5.00
N VAL A 285 -13.15 -22.48 -5.38
CA VAL A 285 -13.27 -21.08 -4.93
C VAL A 285 -13.53 -20.94 -3.43
N ASN A 286 -13.94 -22.04 -2.77
CA ASN A 286 -14.18 -22.09 -1.33
C ASN A 286 -12.91 -22.41 -0.51
N THR A 287 -11.79 -22.71 -1.18
CA THR A 287 -10.50 -22.85 -0.51
C THR A 287 -10.18 -21.57 0.23
N VAL A 288 -9.70 -21.70 1.48
CA VAL A 288 -9.26 -20.56 2.28
C VAL A 288 -7.74 -20.49 2.38
N ASP A 289 -7.22 -19.26 2.48
CA ASP A 289 -5.84 -18.97 2.83
C ASP A 289 -5.59 -19.14 4.35
N LYS A 290 -4.39 -18.83 4.82
CA LYS A 290 -4.02 -18.90 6.26
C LYS A 290 -4.82 -17.96 7.16
N ASP A 291 -5.31 -16.85 6.61
CA ASP A 291 -6.15 -15.89 7.31
C ASP A 291 -7.64 -16.29 7.29
N GLY A 292 -7.97 -17.41 6.64
CA GLY A 292 -9.34 -17.90 6.47
C GLY A 292 -10.11 -17.22 5.33
N ASN A 293 -9.46 -16.40 4.48
CA ASN A 293 -10.14 -15.76 3.36
C ASN A 293 -10.34 -16.72 2.21
N ASN A 294 -11.55 -16.82 1.70
CA ASN A 294 -11.83 -17.48 0.42
C ASN A 294 -11.79 -16.50 -0.76
N VAL A 295 -11.90 -17.03 -1.98
CA VAL A 295 -11.80 -16.19 -3.19
C VAL A 295 -12.91 -15.15 -3.26
N LEU A 296 -14.12 -15.43 -2.74
CA LEU A 296 -15.22 -14.45 -2.72
C LEU A 296 -14.90 -13.26 -1.82
N MET A 297 -14.32 -13.48 -0.63
CA MET A 297 -13.92 -12.38 0.25
C MET A 297 -12.91 -11.44 -0.44
N ILE A 298 -11.93 -12.01 -1.14
CA ILE A 298 -10.93 -11.22 -1.88
C ILE A 298 -11.56 -10.48 -3.05
N ALA A 299 -12.41 -11.14 -3.85
CA ALA A 299 -13.13 -10.55 -4.97
C ALA A 299 -13.97 -9.36 -4.53
N SER A 300 -14.65 -9.49 -3.39
CA SER A 300 -15.56 -8.48 -2.84
C SER A 300 -14.88 -7.17 -2.43
N GLY A 301 -13.54 -7.16 -2.29
CA GLY A 301 -12.75 -5.96 -2.03
C GLY A 301 -12.45 -5.13 -3.29
N SER A 302 -13.06 -5.41 -4.42
CA SER A 302 -12.90 -4.66 -5.67
C SER A 302 -14.23 -4.12 -6.18
N ALA A 303 -14.16 -3.19 -7.15
CA ALA A 303 -15.34 -2.71 -7.86
C ALA A 303 -15.76 -3.61 -9.03
N ASN A 304 -15.12 -4.78 -9.22
CA ASN A 304 -15.41 -5.70 -10.32
C ASN A 304 -16.59 -6.63 -9.97
N LEU A 305 -17.81 -6.11 -10.14
CA LEU A 305 -19.03 -6.86 -9.85
C LEU A 305 -19.14 -8.17 -10.67
N ASP A 306 -18.63 -8.22 -11.90
CA ASP A 306 -18.70 -9.43 -12.72
C ASP A 306 -17.82 -10.56 -12.14
N ALA A 307 -16.62 -10.24 -11.64
CA ALA A 307 -15.77 -11.21 -10.95
C ALA A 307 -16.46 -11.71 -9.66
N VAL A 308 -17.07 -10.80 -8.89
CA VAL A 308 -17.83 -11.18 -7.69
C VAL A 308 -18.99 -12.13 -8.04
N LYS A 309 -19.79 -11.82 -9.08
CA LYS A 309 -20.89 -12.66 -9.55
C LYS A 309 -20.40 -14.05 -9.98
N GLN A 310 -19.29 -14.10 -10.71
CA GLN A 310 -18.69 -15.34 -11.18
C GLN A 310 -18.29 -16.26 -10.02
N ILE A 311 -17.64 -15.72 -8.99
CA ILE A 311 -17.19 -16.48 -7.83
C ILE A 311 -18.36 -16.84 -6.91
N ALA A 312 -19.28 -15.89 -6.65
CA ALA A 312 -20.46 -16.14 -5.81
C ALA A 312 -21.33 -17.29 -6.33
N ALA A 313 -21.45 -17.43 -7.66
CA ALA A 313 -22.19 -18.53 -8.29
C ALA A 313 -21.60 -19.93 -7.99
N LYS A 314 -20.35 -20.01 -7.53
CA LYS A 314 -19.62 -21.23 -7.16
C LYS A 314 -19.35 -21.34 -5.67
N THR A 315 -19.68 -20.29 -4.90
CA THR A 315 -19.49 -20.27 -3.45
C THR A 315 -20.58 -21.09 -2.75
N LYS A 316 -20.16 -21.98 -1.86
CA LYS A 316 -21.08 -22.88 -1.11
C LYS A 316 -21.84 -22.12 -0.02
N ASP A 317 -21.14 -21.24 0.72
CA ASP A 317 -21.71 -20.40 1.77
C ASP A 317 -21.14 -18.98 1.66
N ILE A 318 -22.02 -18.05 1.28
CA ILE A 318 -21.70 -16.62 1.16
C ILE A 318 -21.35 -15.97 2.51
N ASN A 319 -21.73 -16.62 3.61
CA ASN A 319 -21.53 -16.17 4.97
C ASN A 319 -20.31 -16.83 5.67
N THR A 320 -19.47 -17.54 4.90
CA THR A 320 -18.17 -18.02 5.44
C THR A 320 -17.44 -16.88 6.09
N VAL A 321 -16.81 -17.14 7.26
CA VAL A 321 -16.02 -16.14 8.01
C VAL A 321 -14.52 -16.48 7.97
N ASN A 322 -13.69 -15.45 7.95
CA ASN A 322 -12.25 -15.58 8.10
C ASN A 322 -11.83 -15.62 9.58
N ALA A 323 -10.52 -15.64 9.86
CA ALA A 323 -9.96 -15.67 11.21
C ALA A 323 -10.33 -14.44 12.09
N LYS A 324 -10.81 -13.35 11.48
CA LYS A 324 -11.31 -12.16 12.16
C LYS A 324 -12.83 -12.13 12.33
N GLY A 325 -13.54 -13.17 11.86
CA GLY A 325 -15.01 -13.20 11.83
C GLY A 325 -15.61 -12.35 10.69
N GLU A 326 -14.81 -11.91 9.72
CA GLU A 326 -15.26 -11.13 8.58
C GLU A 326 -15.82 -12.02 7.48
N THR A 327 -16.92 -11.60 6.86
CA THR A 327 -17.49 -12.23 5.65
C THR A 327 -17.11 -11.42 4.39
N ALA A 328 -17.46 -11.93 3.22
CA ALA A 328 -17.34 -11.19 1.96
C ALA A 328 -18.02 -9.81 2.00
N LEU A 329 -19.16 -9.70 2.75
CA LEU A 329 -19.86 -8.42 2.92
C LEU A 329 -19.03 -7.38 3.70
N PHE A 330 -18.27 -7.79 4.74
CA PHE A 330 -17.35 -6.87 5.44
C PHE A 330 -16.29 -6.31 4.49
N THR A 331 -15.70 -7.17 3.67
CA THR A 331 -14.71 -6.74 2.68
C THR A 331 -15.31 -5.80 1.64
N ALA A 332 -16.54 -6.09 1.18
CA ALA A 332 -17.26 -5.24 0.24
C ALA A 332 -17.57 -3.85 0.82
N VAL A 333 -18.08 -3.81 2.05
CA VAL A 333 -18.37 -2.55 2.76
C VAL A 333 -17.09 -1.72 2.93
N GLN A 334 -15.98 -2.35 3.29
CA GLN A 334 -14.72 -1.67 3.53
C GLN A 334 -14.01 -1.22 2.25
N LYS A 335 -13.98 -2.06 1.20
CA LYS A 335 -13.10 -1.87 0.03
C LYS A 335 -13.80 -1.98 -1.31
N GLY A 336 -14.94 -2.68 -1.39
CA GLY A 336 -15.70 -2.90 -2.62
C GLY A 336 -16.57 -1.69 -3.00
N SER A 337 -17.31 -1.82 -4.10
CA SER A 337 -18.26 -0.79 -4.55
C SER A 337 -19.67 -0.98 -3.94
N PRO A 338 -20.54 0.06 -3.97
CA PRO A 338 -21.94 -0.05 -3.52
C PRO A 338 -22.72 -1.18 -4.22
N GLU A 339 -22.46 -1.41 -5.52
CA GLU A 339 -23.11 -2.47 -6.30
C GLU A 339 -22.70 -3.85 -5.79
N VAL A 340 -21.44 -4.04 -5.38
CA VAL A 340 -20.96 -5.30 -4.79
C VAL A 340 -21.64 -5.53 -3.43
N VAL A 341 -21.78 -4.49 -2.61
CA VAL A 341 -22.49 -4.56 -1.31
C VAL A 341 -23.95 -4.99 -1.54
N SER A 342 -24.66 -4.29 -2.45
CA SER A 342 -26.05 -4.63 -2.80
C SER A 342 -26.18 -6.06 -3.28
N TYR A 343 -25.34 -6.47 -4.22
CA TYR A 343 -25.38 -7.82 -4.78
C TYR A 343 -25.17 -8.91 -3.72
N LEU A 344 -24.21 -8.74 -2.81
CA LEU A 344 -23.97 -9.73 -1.76
C LEU A 344 -25.17 -9.84 -0.81
N ILE A 345 -25.80 -8.74 -0.45
CA ILE A 345 -27.02 -8.72 0.38
C ILE A 345 -28.17 -9.40 -0.35
N GLU A 346 -28.40 -9.10 -1.63
CA GLU A 346 -29.40 -9.77 -2.47
C GLU A 346 -29.18 -11.28 -2.57
N LYS A 347 -27.92 -11.73 -2.49
CA LYS A 347 -27.55 -13.16 -2.48
C LYS A 347 -27.60 -13.81 -1.09
N GLY A 348 -28.07 -13.10 -0.08
CA GLY A 348 -28.29 -13.64 1.27
C GLY A 348 -27.10 -13.46 2.22
N ALA A 349 -26.20 -12.52 1.94
CA ALA A 349 -25.18 -12.15 2.91
C ALA A 349 -25.84 -11.55 4.16
N LYS A 350 -25.52 -12.11 5.33
CA LYS A 350 -26.07 -11.68 6.61
C LYS A 350 -25.50 -10.30 7.00
N THR A 351 -26.41 -9.39 7.34
CA THR A 351 -26.07 -8.00 7.72
C THR A 351 -25.85 -7.79 9.22
N ASN A 352 -26.33 -8.73 10.05
CA ASN A 352 -26.26 -8.65 11.52
C ASN A 352 -25.05 -9.41 12.13
N VAL A 353 -24.05 -9.73 11.32
CA VAL A 353 -22.80 -10.38 11.77
C VAL A 353 -21.91 -9.34 12.43
N LYS A 354 -21.19 -9.74 13.48
CA LYS A 354 -20.11 -8.94 14.09
C LYS A 354 -18.79 -9.64 13.83
N ALA A 355 -17.81 -8.88 13.37
CA ALA A 355 -16.42 -9.29 13.28
C ALA A 355 -15.65 -8.83 14.52
N LYS A 356 -14.38 -9.22 14.62
CA LYS A 356 -13.53 -8.88 15.77
C LYS A 356 -13.41 -7.37 16.01
N ASP A 357 -13.33 -6.58 14.94
CA ASP A 357 -13.14 -5.12 15.00
C ASP A 357 -14.49 -4.35 15.00
N GLY A 358 -15.63 -5.04 15.07
CA GLY A 358 -16.95 -4.44 15.18
C GLY A 358 -17.97 -4.88 14.11
N ASN A 359 -19.04 -4.11 13.96
CA ASN A 359 -20.09 -4.36 12.97
C ASN A 359 -19.75 -3.70 11.60
N LEU A 360 -20.63 -3.89 10.62
CA LEU A 360 -20.46 -3.32 9.26
C LEU A 360 -20.33 -1.78 9.26
N GLY A 361 -20.99 -1.09 10.18
CA GLY A 361 -20.90 0.37 10.29
C GLY A 361 -19.50 0.85 10.69
N VAL A 362 -18.86 0.14 11.63
CA VAL A 362 -17.46 0.43 12.03
C VAL A 362 -16.51 0.25 10.86
N TYR A 363 -16.63 -0.85 10.12
CA TYR A 363 -15.81 -1.11 8.93
C TYR A 363 -16.02 -0.05 7.85
N LEU A 364 -17.25 0.42 7.66
CA LEU A 364 -17.57 1.49 6.73
C LEU A 364 -16.88 2.80 7.15
N ILE A 365 -16.96 3.19 8.42
CA ILE A 365 -16.28 4.40 8.93
C ILE A 365 -14.77 4.27 8.82
N HIS A 366 -14.18 3.10 9.10
CA HIS A 366 -12.74 2.90 8.95
C HIS A 366 -12.26 3.14 7.51
N SER A 367 -13.09 2.83 6.51
CA SER A 367 -12.79 3.05 5.09
C SER A 367 -13.02 4.49 4.62
N TYR A 368 -13.70 5.33 5.42
CA TYR A 368 -14.03 6.69 5.03
C TYR A 368 -12.80 7.54 4.72
N LYS A 369 -12.87 8.20 3.58
CA LYS A 369 -11.99 9.29 3.16
C LYS A 369 -12.86 10.39 2.56
N LYS A 370 -12.44 11.63 2.70
CA LYS A 370 -13.21 12.79 2.17
C LYS A 370 -13.46 12.68 0.66
N GLU A 371 -12.50 12.11 -0.06
CA GLU A 371 -12.56 11.92 -1.52
C GLU A 371 -13.62 10.88 -1.94
N ASN A 372 -14.02 9.98 -1.04
CA ASN A 372 -15.02 8.93 -1.31
C ASN A 372 -16.34 9.14 -0.55
N ALA A 373 -16.65 10.35 -0.12
CA ALA A 373 -17.83 10.65 0.70
C ALA A 373 -19.16 10.23 0.04
N ASN A 374 -19.28 10.32 -1.27
CA ASN A 374 -20.48 9.86 -2.00
C ASN A 374 -20.64 8.35 -1.92
N GLU A 375 -19.57 7.59 -2.23
CA GLU A 375 -19.57 6.12 -2.13
C GLU A 375 -19.86 5.65 -0.70
N PHE A 376 -19.28 6.34 0.30
CA PHE A 376 -19.58 6.09 1.70
C PHE A 376 -21.08 6.26 2.00
N SER A 377 -21.70 7.36 1.55
CA SER A 377 -23.11 7.65 1.76
C SER A 377 -24.03 6.63 1.10
N GLU A 378 -23.68 6.15 -0.10
CA GLU A 378 -24.41 5.10 -0.79
C GLU A 378 -24.35 3.78 -0.02
N LYS A 379 -23.16 3.34 0.39
CA LYS A 379 -22.98 2.12 1.20
C LYS A 379 -23.72 2.22 2.54
N LEU A 380 -23.65 3.39 3.21
CA LEU A 380 -24.37 3.63 4.45
C LEU A 380 -25.88 3.45 4.26
N SER A 381 -26.43 4.03 3.18
CA SER A 381 -27.85 3.88 2.83
C SER A 381 -28.22 2.42 2.57
N ILE A 382 -27.38 1.68 1.82
CA ILE A 382 -27.62 0.27 1.49
C ILE A 382 -27.68 -0.56 2.77
N ILE A 383 -26.66 -0.50 3.64
CA ILE A 383 -26.61 -1.33 4.85
C ILE A 383 -27.70 -0.96 5.85
N SER A 384 -28.04 0.33 5.97
CA SER A 384 -29.12 0.81 6.83
C SER A 384 -30.48 0.27 6.37
N LYS A 385 -30.80 0.35 5.07
CA LYS A 385 -32.05 -0.16 4.48
C LYS A 385 -32.20 -1.67 4.59
N ASN A 386 -31.10 -2.39 4.72
CA ASN A 386 -31.07 -3.87 4.80
C ASN A 386 -30.88 -4.37 6.25
N GLY A 387 -31.32 -3.58 7.24
CA GLY A 387 -31.50 -4.02 8.62
C GLY A 387 -30.24 -4.07 9.48
N VAL A 388 -29.14 -3.43 9.05
CA VAL A 388 -28.00 -3.24 9.95
C VAL A 388 -28.39 -2.24 11.03
N ASN A 389 -28.37 -2.67 12.31
CA ASN A 389 -28.57 -1.76 13.41
C ASN A 389 -27.30 -0.91 13.64
N LEU A 390 -27.28 0.26 13.00
CA LEU A 390 -26.15 1.19 13.05
C LEU A 390 -26.14 2.06 14.33
N SER A 391 -27.27 2.10 15.08
CA SER A 391 -27.33 2.79 16.37
C SER A 391 -26.85 1.93 17.54
N ALA A 392 -26.79 0.61 17.37
CA ALA A 392 -26.32 -0.30 18.41
C ALA A 392 -24.85 -0.06 18.77
N PRO A 393 -24.49 -0.07 20.07
CA PRO A 393 -23.11 0.00 20.51
C PRO A 393 -22.34 -1.25 20.12
N GLN A 394 -21.03 -1.11 20.04
CA GLN A 394 -20.07 -2.22 19.92
C GLN A 394 -19.95 -2.98 21.25
N ALA A 395 -19.09 -4.00 21.30
CA ALA A 395 -18.93 -4.83 22.51
C ALA A 395 -18.40 -4.02 23.72
N ASP A 396 -17.56 -3.03 23.44
CA ASP A 396 -17.00 -2.10 24.43
C ASP A 396 -17.92 -0.90 24.73
N GLY A 397 -19.18 -0.92 24.31
CA GLY A 397 -20.11 0.20 24.46
C GLY A 397 -19.92 1.36 23.47
N SER A 398 -18.84 1.37 22.68
CA SER A 398 -18.60 2.43 21.70
C SER A 398 -19.64 2.46 20.59
N THR A 399 -20.07 3.66 20.18
CA THR A 399 -20.98 3.88 19.05
C THR A 399 -20.21 4.30 17.79
N LEU A 400 -20.92 4.42 16.67
CA LEU A 400 -20.32 4.95 15.44
C LEU A 400 -19.85 6.42 15.59
N TYR A 401 -20.40 7.20 16.53
CA TYR A 401 -19.84 8.51 16.84
C TYR A 401 -18.44 8.42 17.45
N HIS A 402 -18.20 7.47 18.37
CA HIS A 402 -16.86 7.23 18.93
C HIS A 402 -15.83 6.91 17.87
N THR A 403 -16.19 6.10 16.87
CA THR A 403 -15.31 5.77 15.74
C THR A 403 -15.20 6.96 14.78
N GLY A 404 -16.30 7.64 14.49
CA GLY A 404 -16.39 8.73 13.51
C GLY A 404 -15.53 9.95 13.86
N VAL A 405 -15.51 10.35 15.14
CA VAL A 405 -14.72 11.52 15.58
C VAL A 405 -13.22 11.36 15.32
N THR A 406 -12.71 10.15 15.28
CA THR A 406 -11.29 9.89 14.97
C THR A 406 -10.90 10.28 13.54
N LYS A 407 -11.87 10.44 12.63
CA LYS A 407 -11.64 10.90 11.26
C LYS A 407 -11.49 12.42 11.15
N ASN A 408 -11.87 13.14 12.20
CA ASN A 408 -11.88 14.61 12.26
C ASN A 408 -12.55 15.25 11.01
N ASP A 409 -13.69 14.69 10.60
CA ASP A 409 -14.45 15.13 9.42
C ASP A 409 -15.92 15.42 9.78
N LEU A 410 -16.30 16.69 9.66
CA LEU A 410 -17.66 17.17 9.98
C LEU A 410 -18.72 16.58 9.05
N GLY A 411 -18.39 16.36 7.78
CA GLY A 411 -19.30 15.78 6.79
C GLY A 411 -19.68 14.35 7.15
N LEU A 412 -18.68 13.56 7.58
CA LEU A 412 -18.92 12.22 8.12
C LEU A 412 -19.86 12.24 9.31
N LEU A 413 -19.58 13.07 10.33
CA LEU A 413 -20.41 13.10 11.54
C LEU A 413 -21.84 13.55 11.25
N LYS A 414 -22.04 14.51 10.35
CA LYS A 414 -23.37 14.91 9.89
C LYS A 414 -24.14 13.78 9.22
N SER A 415 -23.46 12.90 8.48
CA SER A 415 -24.10 11.73 7.84
C SER A 415 -24.62 10.69 8.85
N LEU A 416 -24.10 10.69 10.08
CA LEU A 416 -24.53 9.77 11.15
C LEU A 416 -25.79 10.23 11.89
N VAL A 417 -26.18 11.50 11.78
CA VAL A 417 -27.34 12.07 12.53
C VAL A 417 -28.64 11.31 12.25
N ALA A 418 -28.88 10.94 10.98
CA ALA A 418 -30.09 10.19 10.59
C ALA A 418 -30.19 8.79 11.20
N LEU A 419 -29.11 8.29 11.80
CA LEU A 419 -29.05 6.95 12.41
C LEU A 419 -29.60 6.94 13.85
N ASN A 420 -29.98 8.11 14.41
CA ASN A 420 -30.49 8.24 15.78
C ASN A 420 -29.57 7.59 16.84
N ILE A 421 -28.28 7.77 16.71
CA ILE A 421 -27.28 7.27 17.66
C ILE A 421 -27.27 8.19 18.87
N ASP A 422 -27.29 7.64 20.09
CA ASP A 422 -27.14 8.45 21.30
C ASP A 422 -25.71 9.06 21.34
N VAL A 423 -25.65 10.38 21.20
CA VAL A 423 -24.40 11.15 21.22
C VAL A 423 -23.73 11.12 22.61
N ASN A 424 -24.49 10.80 23.66
CA ASN A 424 -24.06 10.74 25.06
C ASN A 424 -23.78 9.30 25.52
N ALA A 425 -23.89 8.30 24.63
CA ALA A 425 -23.52 6.94 24.98
C ALA A 425 -22.09 6.91 25.51
N GLN A 426 -21.89 6.18 26.60
CA GLN A 426 -20.57 5.95 27.22
C GLN A 426 -20.11 4.54 26.90
N ASN A 427 -18.83 4.40 26.59
CA ASN A 427 -18.18 3.09 26.44
C ASN A 427 -17.75 2.52 27.82
N GLU A 428 -17.01 1.41 27.83
CA GLU A 428 -16.51 0.75 29.05
C GLU A 428 -15.65 1.66 29.94
N ASP A 429 -14.92 2.63 29.34
CA ASP A 429 -14.11 3.63 30.03
C ASP A 429 -14.93 4.86 30.45
N ASN A 430 -16.25 4.80 30.39
CA ASN A 430 -17.19 5.92 30.55
C ASN A 430 -16.94 7.09 29.59
N MET A 431 -16.20 6.90 28.51
CA MET A 431 -15.95 7.92 27.52
C MET A 431 -17.15 8.09 26.58
N THR A 432 -17.54 9.33 26.30
CA THR A 432 -18.47 9.68 25.22
C THR A 432 -17.69 10.02 23.94
N ALA A 433 -18.42 10.16 22.83
CA ALA A 433 -17.82 10.67 21.59
C ALA A 433 -17.19 12.08 21.77
N LEU A 434 -17.73 12.92 22.68
CA LEU A 434 -17.16 14.24 22.97
C LEU A 434 -15.81 14.12 23.70
N HIS A 435 -15.67 13.20 24.66
CA HIS A 435 -14.40 12.92 25.31
C HIS A 435 -13.35 12.45 24.29
N ARG A 436 -13.72 11.51 23.42
CA ARG A 436 -12.81 11.01 22.40
C ARG A 436 -12.42 12.08 21.38
N ALA A 437 -13.38 12.96 21.01
CA ALA A 437 -13.10 14.11 20.16
C ALA A 437 -12.13 15.08 20.81
N ALA A 438 -12.24 15.34 22.11
CA ALA A 438 -11.37 16.24 22.87
C ALA A 438 -9.89 15.80 22.78
N LEU A 439 -9.62 14.49 22.84
CA LEU A 439 -8.27 13.93 22.73
C LEU A 439 -7.64 14.05 21.33
N VAL A 440 -8.45 14.04 20.25
CA VAL A 440 -7.95 13.91 18.88
C VAL A 440 -8.27 15.10 17.97
N ALA A 441 -9.02 16.10 18.47
CA ALA A 441 -9.40 17.27 17.71
C ALA A 441 -8.18 18.09 17.26
N LYS A 442 -8.26 18.61 16.04
CA LYS A 442 -7.25 19.51 15.46
C LYS A 442 -7.68 20.98 15.49
N ASP A 443 -8.96 21.19 15.70
CA ASP A 443 -9.65 22.48 15.82
C ASP A 443 -10.93 22.31 16.66
N ASP A 444 -11.73 23.37 16.80
CA ASP A 444 -12.95 23.36 17.61
C ASP A 444 -14.21 22.89 16.86
N VAL A 445 -14.10 22.62 15.56
CA VAL A 445 -15.26 22.36 14.68
C VAL A 445 -16.05 21.13 15.12
N ILE A 446 -15.36 20.00 15.33
CA ILE A 446 -16.00 18.73 15.74
C ILE A 446 -16.58 18.83 17.16
N LEU A 447 -15.86 19.46 18.08
CA LEU A 447 -16.28 19.66 19.47
C LEU A 447 -17.57 20.49 19.53
N LYS A 448 -17.60 21.66 18.88
CA LYS A 448 -18.77 22.51 18.78
C LYS A 448 -19.94 21.82 18.10
N TYR A 449 -19.65 21.02 17.06
CA TYR A 449 -20.70 20.26 16.38
C TYR A 449 -21.36 19.24 17.32
N LEU A 450 -20.56 18.44 18.06
CA LEU A 450 -21.10 17.46 19.00
C LEU A 450 -21.99 18.14 20.08
N LEU A 451 -21.57 19.28 20.62
CA LEU A 451 -22.38 20.05 21.54
C LEU A 451 -23.68 20.52 20.88
N SER A 452 -23.64 20.96 19.62
CA SER A 452 -24.80 21.43 18.87
C SER A 452 -25.88 20.36 18.64
N ILE A 453 -25.49 19.08 18.67
CA ILE A 453 -26.40 17.93 18.55
C ILE A 453 -26.73 17.29 19.90
N GLY A 454 -26.40 17.95 21.02
CA GLY A 454 -26.79 17.56 22.36
C GLY A 454 -25.77 16.75 23.17
N ALA A 455 -24.49 16.75 22.78
CA ALA A 455 -23.46 16.17 23.64
C ALA A 455 -23.36 16.94 24.97
N LYS A 456 -23.34 16.23 26.08
CA LYS A 456 -23.24 16.74 27.43
C LYS A 456 -21.79 16.87 27.85
N LYS A 457 -21.35 18.09 28.12
CA LYS A 457 -19.96 18.40 28.49
C LYS A 457 -19.62 18.08 29.94
N GLU A 458 -20.62 17.92 30.78
CA GLU A 458 -20.51 17.60 32.21
C GLU A 458 -20.33 16.11 32.50
N LEU A 459 -20.47 15.23 31.51
CA LEU A 459 -20.20 13.81 31.69
C LEU A 459 -18.70 13.57 31.94
N LYS A 460 -18.40 12.52 32.71
CA LYS A 460 -17.04 12.18 33.10
C LYS A 460 -16.64 10.78 32.67
N THR A 461 -15.35 10.63 32.40
CA THR A 461 -14.70 9.32 32.18
C THR A 461 -14.60 8.52 33.50
N GLU A 462 -14.09 7.29 33.46
CA GLU A 462 -13.81 6.50 34.67
C GLU A 462 -12.74 7.15 35.59
N PHE A 463 -11.95 8.11 35.06
CA PHE A 463 -10.94 8.87 35.81
C PHE A 463 -11.47 10.24 36.29
N ASP A 464 -12.80 10.44 36.29
CA ASP A 464 -13.44 11.71 36.68
C ASP A 464 -13.14 12.91 35.77
N GLU A 465 -12.61 12.69 34.55
CA GLU A 465 -12.23 13.73 33.59
C GLU A 465 -13.42 14.13 32.73
N THR A 466 -13.63 15.43 32.54
CA THR A 466 -14.57 15.98 31.56
C THR A 466 -13.94 16.14 30.18
N ALA A 467 -14.75 16.40 29.17
CA ALA A 467 -14.24 16.74 27.83
C ALA A 467 -13.34 17.99 27.85
N TYR A 468 -13.55 18.93 28.80
CA TYR A 468 -12.68 20.09 28.99
C TYR A 468 -11.30 19.69 29.47
N ASP A 469 -11.24 18.79 30.46
CA ASP A 469 -9.96 18.31 31.02
C ASP A 469 -9.12 17.64 29.94
N LEU A 470 -9.72 16.72 29.18
CA LEU A 470 -9.04 16.02 28.07
C LEU A 470 -8.62 16.97 26.93
N ALA A 471 -9.46 17.97 26.60
CA ALA A 471 -9.10 18.96 25.57
C ALA A 471 -7.94 19.87 26.02
N SER A 472 -7.79 20.09 27.34
CA SER A 472 -6.71 20.88 27.90
C SER A 472 -5.35 20.18 27.75
N GLU A 473 -5.32 18.86 27.66
CA GLU A 473 -4.13 18.04 27.45
C GLU A 473 -3.82 17.80 25.97
N ASN A 474 -4.72 18.22 25.06
CA ASN A 474 -4.51 18.04 23.62
C ASN A 474 -3.49 19.09 23.11
N GLU A 475 -2.26 18.62 22.90
CA GLU A 475 -1.15 19.47 22.41
C GLU A 475 -1.52 20.22 21.12
N THR A 476 -2.24 19.57 20.18
CA THR A 476 -2.61 20.19 18.90
C THR A 476 -3.54 21.41 19.10
N LEU A 477 -4.49 21.33 20.03
CA LEU A 477 -5.38 22.46 20.35
C LEU A 477 -4.59 23.59 21.03
N THR A 478 -3.70 23.23 21.94
CA THR A 478 -2.86 24.18 22.69
C THR A 478 -1.88 24.90 21.78
N GLU A 479 -1.11 24.18 20.94
CA GLU A 479 -0.15 24.75 20.00
C GLU A 479 -0.80 25.68 18.97
N ASN A 480 -2.02 25.36 18.54
CA ASN A 480 -2.78 26.18 17.59
C ASN A 480 -3.57 27.31 18.28
N ASN A 481 -3.46 27.50 19.60
CA ASN A 481 -4.18 28.49 20.38
C ASN A 481 -5.70 28.42 20.19
N ILE A 482 -6.27 27.22 20.10
CA ILE A 482 -7.71 26.99 19.97
C ILE A 482 -8.36 27.15 21.35
N SER A 483 -9.30 28.11 21.50
CA SER A 483 -10.07 28.26 22.74
C SER A 483 -11.01 27.08 22.96
N ILE A 484 -10.94 26.48 24.16
CA ILE A 484 -11.78 25.38 24.61
C ILE A 484 -12.76 25.79 25.71
N ASP A 485 -12.92 27.11 26.00
CA ASP A 485 -13.77 27.63 27.08
C ASP A 485 -15.25 27.23 26.95
N PHE A 486 -15.71 26.93 25.75
CA PHE A 486 -17.05 26.44 25.50
C PHE A 486 -17.32 25.03 26.07
N LEU A 487 -16.29 24.31 26.46
CA LEU A 487 -16.37 23.00 27.12
C LEU A 487 -16.47 23.08 28.66
N LYS A 488 -16.24 24.26 29.27
CA LYS A 488 -16.40 24.49 30.72
C LYS A 488 -17.84 24.36 31.19
#